data_0452ef5e55f6a2b57416decf3cc93a85
#
_entry.id   0452ef5e55f6a2b57416decf3cc93a85
#
_cell.length_a   1.000
_cell.length_b   1.000
_cell.length_c   1.000
_cell.angle_alpha   90.00
_cell.angle_beta   90.00
_cell.angle_gamma   90.00
#
_symmetry.space_group_name_H-M   'P 1'
#
loop_
_entity.id
_entity.type
_entity.pdbx_description
1 polymer ?
#
loop_
_entity_poly.entity_id
_entity_poly.type
_entity_poly.pdbx_seq_one_letter_code
_entity_poly.pdbx_strand_id
1 'polypeptide(L)'
;MTMRHSERHRTDRIGWLRAAVLGANDGIVSTASLVLGVAAADAAHGAVMVAGIAGLVAGAMSMAAGEYVSVRSQADSEQAALDMERRELDADDQGERSELTAIYVGRGLEPALAKEVANQLMAHDALGAHARDELGISDTLSARPIQAALTSAASFAVGAALPLFAVAAVPESALIPVVSGTSLVFLALLGGVAAGVGGASVTRGAARVTFWGALAMGLTAGVGALFGTVA
;
A
#
# COMPACT_ATOMS: atom_id res chain seq x y z
N MET A 1 5.96 31.27 -28.57
CA MET A 1 5.74 29.82 -28.76
C MET A 1 6.43 29.12 -27.58
N THR A 2 5.73 29.01 -26.43
CA THR A 2 6.27 28.46 -25.18
C THR A 2 6.09 26.95 -25.25
N MET A 3 7.21 26.21 -25.35
CA MET A 3 7.21 24.77 -25.15
C MET A 3 6.76 24.46 -23.72
N ARG A 4 5.55 23.96 -23.57
CA ARG A 4 5.13 23.31 -22.32
C ARG A 4 5.96 22.03 -22.17
N HIS A 5 6.95 22.06 -21.31
CA HIS A 5 7.55 20.83 -20.79
C HIS A 5 6.47 20.08 -20.00
N SER A 6 5.85 19.10 -20.65
CA SER A 6 4.99 18.13 -19.99
C SER A 6 5.90 17.09 -19.33
N GLU A 7 6.46 17.42 -18.18
CA GLU A 7 7.07 16.41 -17.32
C GLU A 7 5.94 15.54 -16.76
N ARG A 8 5.77 14.35 -17.33
CA ARG A 8 4.95 13.30 -16.71
C ARG A 8 5.70 12.82 -15.49
N HIS A 9 5.38 13.37 -14.33
CA HIS A 9 5.93 12.92 -13.07
C HIS A 9 5.63 11.44 -12.89
N ARG A 10 6.67 10.65 -12.55
CA ARG A 10 6.56 9.21 -12.29
C ARG A 10 5.72 8.91 -11.04
N THR A 11 5.40 9.92 -10.24
CA THR A 11 4.70 9.83 -8.95
C THR A 11 3.36 9.12 -9.02
N ASP A 12 2.52 9.40 -10.04
CA ASP A 12 1.21 8.75 -10.18
C ASP A 12 1.30 7.26 -10.51
N ARG A 13 2.36 6.87 -11.25
CA ARG A 13 2.63 5.46 -11.56
C ARG A 13 3.22 4.69 -10.37
N ILE A 14 3.93 5.39 -9.49
CA ILE A 14 4.55 4.78 -8.31
C ILE A 14 3.49 4.37 -7.28
N GLY A 15 2.41 5.14 -7.13
CA GLY A 15 1.35 4.87 -6.15
C GLY A 15 0.63 3.54 -6.38
N TRP A 16 0.04 3.36 -7.56
CA TRP A 16 -0.71 2.13 -7.85
C TRP A 16 0.19 0.89 -7.98
N LEU A 17 1.40 1.07 -8.57
CA LEU A 17 2.35 -0.02 -8.68
C LEU A 17 2.83 -0.49 -7.30
N ARG A 18 3.09 0.46 -6.39
CA ARG A 18 3.43 0.12 -5.00
C ARG A 18 2.33 -0.69 -4.33
N ALA A 19 1.06 -0.27 -4.48
CA ALA A 19 -0.07 -1.00 -3.92
C ALA A 19 -0.21 -2.41 -4.53
N ALA A 20 -0.06 -2.54 -5.85
CA ALA A 20 -0.13 -3.82 -6.55
C ALA A 20 1.02 -4.76 -6.13
N VAL A 21 2.24 -4.24 -6.05
CA VAL A 21 3.40 -5.03 -5.59
C VAL A 21 3.25 -5.43 -4.13
N LEU A 22 2.77 -4.52 -3.28
CA LEU A 22 2.54 -4.82 -1.86
C LEU A 22 1.50 -5.94 -1.69
N GLY A 23 0.36 -5.83 -2.39
CA GLY A 23 -0.68 -6.87 -2.35
C GLY A 23 -0.18 -8.22 -2.86
N ALA A 24 0.51 -8.26 -4.01
CA ALA A 24 1.05 -9.49 -4.56
C ALA A 24 2.14 -10.11 -3.67
N ASN A 25 3.03 -9.28 -3.10
CA ASN A 25 4.04 -9.73 -2.15
C ASN A 25 3.41 -10.36 -0.90
N ASP A 26 2.40 -9.69 -0.33
CA ASP A 26 1.68 -10.19 0.84
C ASP A 26 0.94 -11.49 0.53
N GLY A 27 0.31 -11.59 -0.64
CA GLY A 27 -0.34 -12.82 -1.11
C GLY A 27 0.63 -14.01 -1.23
N ILE A 28 1.83 -13.79 -1.79
CA ILE A 28 2.85 -14.85 -1.87
C ILE A 28 3.32 -15.24 -0.48
N VAL A 29 3.75 -14.28 0.33
CA VAL A 29 4.36 -14.56 1.65
C VAL A 29 3.36 -15.23 2.59
N SER A 30 2.15 -14.68 2.72
CA SER A 30 1.15 -15.18 3.66
C SER A 30 0.64 -16.58 3.27
N THR A 31 0.33 -16.78 1.98
CA THR A 31 -0.19 -18.07 1.51
C THR A 31 0.91 -19.15 1.50
N ALA A 32 2.13 -18.82 1.04
CA ALA A 32 3.25 -19.76 1.12
C ALA A 32 3.57 -20.13 2.57
N SER A 33 3.63 -19.14 3.47
CA SER A 33 3.87 -19.38 4.90
C SER A 33 2.82 -20.29 5.51
N LEU A 34 1.53 -20.02 5.25
CA LEU A 34 0.43 -20.85 5.76
C LEU A 34 0.52 -22.30 5.24
N VAL A 35 0.71 -22.47 3.93
CA VAL A 35 0.86 -23.77 3.28
C VAL A 35 2.06 -24.54 3.84
N LEU A 36 3.21 -23.88 3.99
CA LEU A 36 4.41 -24.51 4.54
C LEU A 36 4.25 -24.86 6.02
N GLY A 37 3.56 -24.03 6.81
CA GLY A 37 3.25 -24.31 8.20
C GLY A 37 2.38 -25.57 8.36
N VAL A 38 1.30 -25.65 7.56
CA VAL A 38 0.41 -26.82 7.57
C VAL A 38 1.09 -28.08 7.05
N ALA A 39 1.89 -27.95 5.99
CA ALA A 39 2.67 -29.08 5.45
C ALA A 39 3.74 -29.58 6.42
N ALA A 40 4.41 -28.68 7.15
CA ALA A 40 5.41 -29.03 8.15
C ALA A 40 4.81 -29.69 9.40
N ALA A 41 3.49 -29.62 9.59
CA ALA A 41 2.74 -30.34 10.62
C ALA A 41 2.27 -31.74 10.17
N ASP A 42 2.85 -32.30 9.09
CA ASP A 42 2.49 -33.60 8.49
C ASP A 42 1.01 -33.74 8.07
N ALA A 43 0.36 -32.61 7.73
CA ALA A 43 -1.01 -32.61 7.26
C ALA A 43 -1.08 -33.17 5.83
N ALA A 44 -2.14 -33.93 5.53
CA ALA A 44 -2.40 -34.48 4.21
C ALA A 44 -2.48 -33.36 3.14
N HIS A 45 -2.04 -33.67 1.92
CA HIS A 45 -2.00 -32.72 0.80
C HIS A 45 -3.31 -31.96 0.57
N GLY A 46 -4.47 -32.64 0.70
CA GLY A 46 -5.79 -32.01 0.60
C GLY A 46 -6.04 -30.97 1.69
N ALA A 47 -5.58 -31.23 2.92
CA ALA A 47 -5.71 -30.28 4.03
C ALA A 47 -4.83 -29.02 3.81
N VAL A 48 -3.63 -29.21 3.28
CA VAL A 48 -2.72 -28.11 2.88
C VAL A 48 -3.36 -27.23 1.81
N MET A 49 -3.98 -27.85 0.78
CA MET A 49 -4.67 -27.12 -0.28
C MET A 49 -5.89 -26.35 0.25
N VAL A 50 -6.72 -26.96 1.10
CA VAL A 50 -7.88 -26.31 1.71
C VAL A 50 -7.45 -25.13 2.57
N ALA A 51 -6.41 -25.31 3.40
CA ALA A 51 -5.86 -24.23 4.22
C ALA A 51 -5.36 -23.06 3.35
N GLY A 52 -4.63 -23.37 2.28
CA GLY A 52 -4.14 -22.34 1.36
C GLY A 52 -5.24 -21.59 0.63
N ILE A 53 -6.28 -22.28 0.13
CA ILE A 53 -7.45 -21.63 -0.50
C ILE A 53 -8.22 -20.77 0.52
N ALA A 54 -8.44 -21.28 1.71
CA ALA A 54 -9.08 -20.52 2.78
C ALA A 54 -8.25 -19.26 3.14
N GLY A 55 -6.92 -19.41 3.20
CA GLY A 55 -5.98 -18.31 3.41
C GLY A 55 -6.03 -17.26 2.30
N LEU A 56 -6.12 -17.68 1.03
CA LEU A 56 -6.31 -16.78 -0.11
C LEU A 56 -7.61 -15.96 0.04
N VAL A 57 -8.74 -16.63 0.32
CA VAL A 57 -10.03 -15.95 0.45
C VAL A 57 -10.03 -14.99 1.64
N ALA A 58 -9.57 -15.46 2.80
CA ALA A 58 -9.50 -14.65 4.01
C ALA A 58 -8.56 -13.43 3.84
N GLY A 59 -7.39 -13.65 3.25
CA GLY A 59 -6.41 -12.59 2.98
C GLY A 59 -6.91 -11.57 1.97
N ALA A 60 -7.50 -12.01 0.85
CA ALA A 60 -8.08 -11.10 -0.14
C ALA A 60 -9.21 -10.24 0.45
N MET A 61 -10.09 -10.84 1.27
CA MET A 61 -11.16 -10.12 1.96
C MET A 61 -10.62 -9.14 3.02
N SER A 62 -9.59 -9.56 3.78
CA SER A 62 -8.92 -8.70 4.76
C SER A 62 -8.27 -7.48 4.10
N MET A 63 -7.56 -7.69 2.99
CA MET A 63 -6.95 -6.62 2.20
C MET A 63 -8.01 -5.67 1.62
N ALA A 64 -9.11 -6.22 1.08
CA ALA A 64 -10.21 -5.40 0.56
C ALA A 64 -10.84 -4.54 1.65
N ALA A 65 -11.17 -5.14 2.80
CA ALA A 65 -11.80 -4.44 3.91
C ALA A 65 -10.86 -3.38 4.51
N GLY A 66 -9.59 -3.73 4.71
CA GLY A 66 -8.57 -2.81 5.25
C GLY A 66 -8.37 -1.59 4.36
N GLU A 67 -8.23 -1.80 3.05
CA GLU A 67 -8.05 -0.72 2.09
C GLU A 67 -9.30 0.15 1.97
N TYR A 68 -10.49 -0.46 1.91
CA TYR A 68 -11.75 0.28 1.91
C TYR A 68 -11.89 1.19 3.13
N VAL A 69 -11.69 0.63 4.33
CA VAL A 69 -11.81 1.37 5.60
C VAL A 69 -10.75 2.47 5.67
N SER A 70 -9.52 2.19 5.29
CA SER A 70 -8.42 3.16 5.29
C SER A 70 -8.73 4.37 4.42
N VAL A 71 -9.06 4.12 3.14
CA VAL A 71 -9.36 5.18 2.17
C VAL A 71 -10.63 5.96 2.55
N ARG A 72 -11.65 5.26 3.08
CA ARG A 72 -12.88 5.92 3.52
C ARG A 72 -12.66 6.77 4.77
N SER A 73 -11.93 6.27 5.77
CA SER A 73 -11.62 7.03 6.98
C SER A 73 -10.78 8.26 6.69
N GLN A 74 -9.83 8.16 5.74
CA GLN A 74 -9.07 9.32 5.29
C GLN A 74 -9.98 10.37 4.66
N ALA A 75 -10.87 9.98 3.75
CA ALA A 75 -11.82 10.90 3.13
C ALA A 75 -12.78 11.55 4.14
N ASP A 76 -13.25 10.80 5.13
CA ASP A 76 -14.11 11.33 6.19
C ASP A 76 -13.35 12.32 7.09
N SER A 77 -12.06 12.08 7.36
CA SER A 77 -11.20 12.99 8.12
C SER A 77 -10.90 14.28 7.34
N GLU A 78 -10.59 14.16 6.05
CA GLU A 78 -10.38 15.31 5.16
C GLU A 78 -11.64 16.18 5.06
N GLN A 79 -12.81 15.55 4.92
CA GLN A 79 -14.08 16.26 4.88
C GLN A 79 -14.36 16.99 6.21
N ALA A 80 -14.10 16.35 7.34
CA ALA A 80 -14.27 16.96 8.66
C ALA A 80 -13.34 18.17 8.86
N ALA A 81 -12.10 18.10 8.37
CA ALA A 81 -11.14 19.20 8.40
C ALA A 81 -11.63 20.37 7.51
N LEU A 82 -12.09 20.08 6.28
CA LEU A 82 -12.65 21.10 5.39
C LEU A 82 -13.91 21.76 5.95
N ASP A 83 -14.75 21.01 6.67
CA ASP A 83 -15.95 21.57 7.30
C ASP A 83 -15.62 22.42 8.54
N MET A 84 -14.50 22.14 9.22
CA MET A 84 -13.96 22.98 10.28
C MET A 84 -13.41 24.28 9.68
N GLU A 85 -12.57 24.19 8.68
CA GLU A 85 -11.98 25.30 7.97
C GLU A 85 -13.02 26.29 7.41
N ARG A 86 -14.12 25.79 6.81
CA ARG A 86 -15.22 26.64 6.37
C ARG A 86 -15.81 27.47 7.50
N ARG A 87 -15.96 26.86 8.69
CA ARG A 87 -16.52 27.58 9.85
C ARG A 87 -15.55 28.63 10.39
N GLU A 88 -14.26 28.40 10.33
CA GLU A 88 -13.22 29.33 10.75
C GLU A 88 -13.13 30.50 9.79
N LEU A 89 -13.13 30.26 8.49
CA LEU A 89 -13.23 31.32 7.45
C LEU A 89 -14.49 32.17 7.57
N ASP A 90 -15.64 31.56 7.90
CA ASP A 90 -16.89 32.30 8.12
C ASP A 90 -16.88 33.10 9.43
N ALA A 91 -16.13 32.68 10.44
CA ALA A 91 -16.08 33.29 11.75
C ALA A 91 -15.05 34.46 11.86
N ASP A 92 -13.85 34.28 11.28
CA ASP A 92 -12.73 35.21 11.38
C ASP A 92 -11.87 35.26 10.09
N ASP A 93 -12.41 35.81 9.01
CA ASP A 93 -11.68 35.99 7.74
C ASP A 93 -10.35 36.75 7.91
N GLN A 94 -10.22 37.64 8.91
CA GLN A 94 -8.98 38.38 9.13
C GLN A 94 -7.93 37.53 9.86
N GLY A 95 -8.35 36.70 10.79
CA GLY A 95 -7.49 35.72 11.45
C GLY A 95 -6.91 34.75 10.43
N GLU A 96 -7.76 34.16 9.59
CA GLU A 96 -7.40 33.19 8.54
C GLU A 96 -6.43 33.81 7.51
N ARG A 97 -6.62 35.07 7.12
CA ARG A 97 -5.62 35.79 6.27
C ARG A 97 -4.25 35.90 6.93
N SER A 98 -4.26 36.12 8.24
CA SER A 98 -3.02 36.22 9.00
C SER A 98 -2.32 34.89 9.14
N GLU A 99 -3.09 33.83 9.31
CA GLU A 99 -2.60 32.45 9.37
C GLU A 99 -1.95 32.02 8.04
N LEU A 100 -2.66 32.17 6.93
CA LEU A 100 -2.12 31.86 5.60
C LEU A 100 -0.88 32.72 5.28
N THR A 101 -0.85 33.99 5.71
CA THR A 101 0.34 34.84 5.61
C THR A 101 1.51 34.24 6.40
N ALA A 102 1.29 33.78 7.62
CA ALA A 102 2.32 33.18 8.45
C ALA A 102 2.88 31.88 7.82
N ILE A 103 2.03 31.07 7.21
CA ILE A 103 2.44 29.88 6.46
C ILE A 103 3.42 30.25 5.34
N TYR A 104 3.12 31.27 4.54
CA TYR A 104 4.02 31.70 3.46
C TYR A 104 5.31 32.33 3.96
N VAL A 105 5.28 33.09 5.06
CA VAL A 105 6.50 33.57 5.73
C VAL A 105 7.37 32.39 6.19
N GLY A 106 6.74 31.38 6.80
CA GLY A 106 7.42 30.13 7.19
C GLY A 106 8.05 29.37 6.01
N ARG A 107 7.51 29.52 4.80
CA ARG A 107 8.07 28.99 3.55
C ARG A 107 9.17 29.87 2.92
N GLY A 108 9.50 31.00 3.57
CA GLY A 108 10.62 31.86 3.17
C GLY A 108 10.24 33.08 2.34
N LEU A 109 8.95 33.45 2.22
CA LEU A 109 8.56 34.70 1.60
C LEU A 109 8.82 35.87 2.56
N GLU A 110 9.13 37.03 2.00
CA GLU A 110 9.19 38.28 2.76
C GLU A 110 7.78 38.66 3.24
N PRO A 111 7.60 39.18 4.48
CA PRO A 111 6.29 39.38 5.09
C PRO A 111 5.30 40.21 4.25
N ALA A 112 5.78 41.25 3.56
CA ALA A 112 4.93 42.07 2.72
C ALA A 112 4.41 41.29 1.50
N LEU A 113 5.27 40.49 0.87
CA LEU A 113 4.93 39.62 -0.26
C LEU A 113 4.01 38.47 0.18
N ALA A 114 4.29 37.84 1.34
CA ALA A 114 3.47 36.78 1.90
C ALA A 114 2.02 37.24 2.12
N LYS A 115 1.84 38.42 2.67
CA LYS A 115 0.52 39.02 2.88
C LYS A 115 -0.22 39.30 1.56
N GLU A 116 0.50 39.79 0.54
CA GLU A 116 -0.09 40.03 -0.78
C GLU A 116 -0.53 38.71 -1.45
N VAL A 117 0.32 37.65 -1.38
CA VAL A 117 0.01 36.33 -1.90
C VAL A 117 -1.21 35.72 -1.19
N ALA A 118 -1.24 35.75 0.14
CA ALA A 118 -2.36 35.25 0.92
C ALA A 118 -3.69 35.97 0.54
N ASN A 119 -3.67 37.31 0.44
CA ASN A 119 -4.83 38.07 0.05
C ASN A 119 -5.35 37.70 -1.35
N GLN A 120 -4.49 37.55 -2.32
CA GLN A 120 -4.89 37.19 -3.68
C GLN A 120 -5.43 35.75 -3.76
N LEU A 121 -4.83 34.81 -3.06
CA LEU A 121 -5.30 33.41 -3.05
C LEU A 121 -6.64 33.29 -2.33
N MET A 122 -6.82 33.93 -1.19
CA MET A 122 -8.10 33.95 -0.48
C MET A 122 -9.21 34.66 -1.26
N ALA A 123 -8.88 35.71 -2.00
CA ALA A 123 -9.85 36.35 -2.89
C ALA A 123 -10.29 35.49 -4.06
N HIS A 124 -9.44 34.51 -4.48
CA HIS A 124 -9.74 33.59 -5.56
C HIS A 124 -10.51 32.36 -5.04
N ASP A 125 -9.97 31.69 -4.04
CA ASP A 125 -10.56 30.49 -3.40
C ASP A 125 -9.94 30.31 -2.00
N ALA A 126 -10.59 30.88 -0.99
CA ALA A 126 -10.09 30.86 0.38
C ALA A 126 -9.97 29.43 0.92
N LEU A 127 -11.05 28.64 0.80
CA LEU A 127 -11.05 27.25 1.28
C LEU A 127 -10.02 26.39 0.56
N GLY A 128 -9.91 26.52 -0.75
CA GLY A 128 -8.90 25.77 -1.53
C GLY A 128 -7.46 26.18 -1.22
N ALA A 129 -7.22 27.44 -0.84
CA ALA A 129 -5.91 27.92 -0.40
C ALA A 129 -5.50 27.29 0.94
N HIS A 130 -6.37 27.33 1.95
CA HIS A 130 -6.15 26.69 3.24
C HIS A 130 -6.07 25.16 3.13
N ALA A 131 -7.01 24.53 2.42
CA ALA A 131 -6.99 23.09 2.18
C ALA A 131 -5.62 22.61 1.66
N ARG A 132 -5.06 23.31 0.67
CA ARG A 132 -3.78 22.95 0.06
C ARG A 132 -2.58 23.31 0.92
N ASP A 133 -2.56 24.51 1.50
CA ASP A 133 -1.34 25.08 2.06
C ASP A 133 -1.20 24.86 3.57
N GLU A 134 -2.29 24.71 4.27
CA GLU A 134 -2.39 24.40 5.70
C GLU A 134 -2.68 22.92 5.94
N LEU A 135 -3.79 22.39 5.40
CA LEU A 135 -4.24 21.02 5.65
C LEU A 135 -3.52 19.98 4.77
N GLY A 136 -2.82 20.41 3.72
CA GLY A 136 -2.14 19.50 2.78
C GLY A 136 -3.09 18.68 1.91
N ILE A 137 -4.36 19.08 1.82
CA ILE A 137 -5.40 18.43 1.01
C ILE A 137 -5.33 18.99 -0.41
N SER A 138 -5.18 18.09 -1.41
CA SER A 138 -5.14 18.48 -2.81
C SER A 138 -6.32 17.89 -3.59
N ASP A 139 -6.93 18.65 -4.48
CA ASP A 139 -8.08 18.26 -5.32
C ASP A 139 -7.85 17.03 -6.21
N THR A 140 -6.59 16.59 -6.35
CA THR A 140 -6.21 15.49 -7.25
C THR A 140 -6.52 14.10 -6.71
N LEU A 141 -6.92 13.97 -5.44
CA LEU A 141 -7.16 12.70 -4.78
C LEU A 141 -8.63 12.52 -4.38
N SER A 142 -9.55 12.46 -5.35
CA SER A 142 -10.88 11.98 -5.03
C SER A 142 -10.79 10.53 -4.54
N ALA A 143 -11.11 10.30 -3.27
CA ALA A 143 -11.07 8.98 -2.64
C ALA A 143 -11.96 8.00 -3.41
N ARG A 144 -11.38 6.84 -3.80
CA ARG A 144 -12.10 5.78 -4.51
C ARG A 144 -11.99 4.46 -3.74
N PRO A 145 -12.67 4.36 -2.57
CA PRO A 145 -12.48 3.25 -1.65
C PRO A 145 -12.82 1.89 -2.26
N ILE A 146 -13.88 1.79 -3.07
CA ILE A 146 -14.25 0.54 -3.73
C ILE A 146 -13.18 0.12 -4.75
N GLN A 147 -12.67 1.04 -5.55
CA GLN A 147 -11.63 0.74 -6.53
C GLN A 147 -10.33 0.31 -5.83
N ALA A 148 -9.94 0.99 -4.76
CA ALA A 148 -8.78 0.65 -3.96
C ALA A 148 -8.92 -0.76 -3.35
N ALA A 149 -10.06 -1.07 -2.74
CA ALA A 149 -10.37 -2.37 -2.15
C ALA A 149 -10.28 -3.51 -3.18
N LEU A 150 -10.92 -3.35 -4.34
CA LEU A 150 -10.89 -4.36 -5.39
C LEU A 150 -9.49 -4.58 -5.96
N THR A 151 -8.72 -3.51 -6.15
CA THR A 151 -7.34 -3.60 -6.63
C THR A 151 -6.45 -4.32 -5.63
N SER A 152 -6.59 -4.01 -4.35
CA SER A 152 -5.86 -4.64 -3.25
C SER A 152 -6.16 -6.14 -3.16
N ALA A 153 -7.44 -6.51 -3.14
CA ALA A 153 -7.87 -7.91 -3.13
C ALA A 153 -7.38 -8.69 -4.35
N ALA A 154 -7.48 -8.10 -5.54
CA ALA A 154 -7.04 -8.74 -6.78
C ALA A 154 -5.51 -8.95 -6.79
N SER A 155 -4.73 -7.97 -6.35
CA SER A 155 -3.29 -8.05 -6.26
C SER A 155 -2.86 -9.15 -5.28
N PHE A 156 -3.49 -9.22 -4.11
CA PHE A 156 -3.29 -10.29 -3.13
C PHE A 156 -3.61 -11.66 -3.72
N ALA A 157 -4.79 -11.80 -4.34
CA ALA A 157 -5.24 -13.08 -4.91
C ALA A 157 -4.29 -13.58 -6.00
N VAL A 158 -3.76 -12.70 -6.86
CA VAL A 158 -2.76 -13.05 -7.88
C VAL A 158 -1.47 -13.55 -7.22
N GLY A 159 -1.00 -12.86 -6.17
CA GLY A 159 0.18 -13.31 -5.41
C GLY A 159 -0.05 -14.66 -4.75
N ALA A 160 -1.17 -14.84 -4.05
CA ALA A 160 -1.54 -16.06 -3.33
C ALA A 160 -1.77 -17.26 -4.26
N ALA A 161 -2.19 -17.04 -5.50
CA ALA A 161 -2.38 -18.11 -6.47
C ALA A 161 -1.05 -18.82 -6.82
N LEU A 162 0.10 -18.13 -6.78
CA LEU A 162 1.40 -18.72 -7.15
C LEU A 162 1.80 -19.90 -6.26
N PRO A 163 1.87 -19.76 -4.92
CA PRO A 163 2.14 -20.91 -4.06
C PRO A 163 1.06 -21.99 -4.15
N LEU A 164 -0.21 -21.65 -4.35
CA LEU A 164 -1.28 -22.64 -4.53
C LEU A 164 -1.12 -23.47 -5.81
N PHE A 165 -0.73 -22.83 -6.92
CA PHE A 165 -0.38 -23.59 -8.14
C PHE A 165 0.80 -24.51 -7.91
N ALA A 166 1.82 -24.08 -7.16
CA ALA A 166 2.94 -24.95 -6.81
C ALA A 166 2.47 -26.15 -5.97
N VAL A 167 1.59 -25.95 -4.97
CA VAL A 167 0.99 -27.05 -4.19
C VAL A 167 0.24 -28.02 -5.11
N ALA A 168 -0.60 -27.53 -6.00
CA ALA A 168 -1.42 -28.36 -6.89
C ALA A 168 -0.57 -29.18 -7.89
N ALA A 169 0.62 -28.69 -8.27
CA ALA A 169 1.45 -29.26 -9.31
C ALA A 169 2.44 -30.33 -8.83
N VAL A 170 2.69 -30.44 -7.51
CA VAL A 170 3.77 -31.32 -6.99
C VAL A 170 3.24 -32.36 -6.01
N PRO A 171 3.90 -33.53 -5.92
CA PRO A 171 3.60 -34.53 -4.90
C PRO A 171 4.01 -34.01 -3.50
N GLU A 172 3.41 -34.61 -2.48
CA GLU A 172 3.61 -34.21 -1.07
C GLU A 172 5.09 -34.16 -0.67
N SER A 173 5.89 -35.15 -1.12
CA SER A 173 7.33 -35.20 -0.83
C SER A 173 8.16 -34.03 -1.37
N ALA A 174 7.67 -33.33 -2.40
CA ALA A 174 8.33 -32.17 -3.01
C ALA A 174 7.70 -30.83 -2.62
N LEU A 175 6.62 -30.85 -1.84
CA LEU A 175 5.81 -29.66 -1.55
C LEU A 175 6.63 -28.56 -0.88
N ILE A 176 7.27 -28.84 0.25
CA ILE A 176 8.03 -27.84 1.02
C ILE A 176 9.15 -27.21 0.17
N PRO A 177 10.06 -27.97 -0.47
CA PRO A 177 11.15 -27.35 -1.23
C PRO A 177 10.66 -26.61 -2.47
N VAL A 178 9.62 -27.08 -3.16
CA VAL A 178 9.12 -26.42 -4.39
C VAL A 178 8.35 -25.15 -4.05
N VAL A 179 7.44 -25.18 -3.08
CA VAL A 179 6.70 -23.99 -2.67
C VAL A 179 7.64 -22.92 -2.11
N SER A 180 8.60 -23.30 -1.26
CA SER A 180 9.59 -22.36 -0.74
C SER A 180 10.44 -21.77 -1.86
N GLY A 181 11.02 -22.60 -2.72
CA GLY A 181 11.91 -22.16 -3.79
C GLY A 181 11.21 -21.24 -4.80
N THR A 182 10.04 -21.64 -5.30
CA THR A 182 9.27 -20.83 -6.25
C THR A 182 8.80 -19.51 -5.65
N SER A 183 8.31 -19.52 -4.40
CA SER A 183 7.90 -18.32 -3.71
C SER A 183 9.06 -17.33 -3.53
N LEU A 184 10.25 -17.80 -3.13
CA LEU A 184 11.44 -16.94 -3.00
C LEU A 184 11.89 -16.34 -4.34
N VAL A 185 11.80 -17.10 -5.43
CA VAL A 185 12.10 -16.59 -6.77
C VAL A 185 11.11 -15.50 -7.17
N PHE A 186 9.82 -15.71 -6.98
CA PHE A 186 8.81 -14.68 -7.29
C PHE A 186 8.96 -13.43 -6.41
N LEU A 187 9.29 -13.60 -5.13
CA LEU A 187 9.56 -12.48 -4.22
C LEU A 187 10.79 -11.68 -4.65
N ALA A 188 11.86 -12.35 -5.08
CA ALA A 188 13.05 -11.71 -5.62
C ALA A 188 12.73 -10.89 -6.89
N LEU A 189 11.94 -11.47 -7.80
CA LEU A 189 11.50 -10.81 -9.03
C LEU A 189 10.63 -9.58 -8.72
N LEU A 190 9.62 -9.72 -7.84
CA LEU A 190 8.75 -8.63 -7.43
C LEU A 190 9.53 -7.49 -6.75
N GLY A 191 10.41 -7.83 -5.82
CA GLY A 191 11.24 -6.85 -5.12
C GLY A 191 12.20 -6.14 -6.06
N GLY A 192 12.77 -6.87 -7.03
CA GLY A 192 13.64 -6.31 -8.07
C GLY A 192 12.89 -5.38 -9.02
N VAL A 193 11.72 -5.80 -9.52
CA VAL A 193 10.88 -4.98 -10.42
C VAL A 193 10.42 -3.71 -9.71
N ALA A 194 9.92 -3.82 -8.48
CA ALA A 194 9.48 -2.67 -7.71
C ALA A 194 10.61 -1.65 -7.49
N ALA A 195 11.81 -2.11 -7.13
CA ALA A 195 12.98 -1.26 -6.97
C ALA A 195 13.40 -0.60 -8.30
N GLY A 196 13.42 -1.37 -9.40
CA GLY A 196 13.80 -0.87 -10.72
C GLY A 196 12.85 0.22 -11.24
N VAL A 197 11.53 0.03 -11.09
CA VAL A 197 10.54 1.04 -11.48
C VAL A 197 10.64 2.29 -10.61
N GLY A 198 10.95 2.14 -9.31
CA GLY A 198 11.21 3.24 -8.39
C GLY A 198 12.56 3.94 -8.57
N GLY A 199 13.42 3.45 -9.48
CA GLY A 199 14.77 4.00 -9.71
C GLY A 199 15.78 3.62 -8.62
N ALA A 200 15.45 2.64 -7.77
CA ALA A 200 16.32 2.12 -6.71
C ALA A 200 17.14 0.89 -7.18
N SER A 201 18.07 0.45 -6.35
CA SER A 201 18.89 -0.74 -6.65
C SER A 201 18.04 -2.01 -6.68
N VAL A 202 17.96 -2.65 -7.85
CA VAL A 202 17.22 -3.89 -8.09
C VAL A 202 17.68 -5.00 -7.15
N THR A 203 18.99 -5.16 -6.97
CA THR A 203 19.57 -6.21 -6.12
C THR A 203 19.21 -6.01 -4.64
N ARG A 204 19.25 -4.78 -4.16
CA ARG A 204 18.85 -4.48 -2.77
C ARG A 204 17.35 -4.68 -2.56
N GLY A 205 16.52 -4.32 -3.55
CA GLY A 205 15.08 -4.54 -3.51
C GLY A 205 14.75 -6.02 -3.46
N ALA A 206 15.32 -6.80 -4.37
CA ALA A 206 15.17 -8.26 -4.41
C ALA A 206 15.61 -8.91 -3.10
N ALA A 207 16.84 -8.62 -2.63
CA ALA A 207 17.39 -9.21 -1.42
C ALA A 207 16.53 -8.92 -0.17
N ARG A 208 16.00 -7.67 -0.05
CA ARG A 208 15.15 -7.29 1.08
C ARG A 208 13.87 -8.10 1.12
N VAL A 209 13.16 -8.19 -0.01
CA VAL A 209 11.87 -8.89 -0.07
C VAL A 209 12.06 -10.39 0.13
N THR A 210 13.08 -10.97 -0.50
CA THR A 210 13.42 -12.39 -0.35
C THR A 210 13.80 -12.76 1.08
N PHE A 211 14.59 -11.91 1.75
CA PHE A 211 14.99 -12.14 3.14
C PHE A 211 13.78 -12.20 4.09
N TRP A 212 12.91 -11.20 4.03
CA TRP A 212 11.73 -11.16 4.88
C TRP A 212 10.73 -12.27 4.56
N GLY A 213 10.57 -12.62 3.28
CA GLY A 213 9.76 -13.75 2.85
C GLY A 213 10.31 -15.08 3.35
N ALA A 214 11.63 -15.30 3.23
CA ALA A 214 12.28 -16.51 3.75
C ALA A 214 12.13 -16.64 5.27
N LEU A 215 12.28 -15.52 5.98
CA LEU A 215 12.11 -15.49 7.44
C LEU A 215 10.67 -15.85 7.84
N ALA A 216 9.66 -15.25 7.19
CA ALA A 216 8.26 -15.54 7.47
C ALA A 216 7.92 -17.03 7.22
N MET A 217 8.30 -17.56 6.06
CA MET A 217 8.11 -18.96 5.70
C MET A 217 8.84 -19.90 6.68
N GLY A 218 10.09 -19.58 7.04
CA GLY A 218 10.87 -20.40 7.97
C GLY A 218 10.27 -20.42 9.38
N LEU A 219 9.83 -19.27 9.89
CA LEU A 219 9.17 -19.19 11.21
C LEU A 219 7.86 -19.98 11.20
N THR A 220 7.05 -19.85 10.17
CA THR A 220 5.75 -20.53 10.10
C THR A 220 5.92 -22.04 9.93
N ALA A 221 6.88 -22.49 9.11
CA ALA A 221 7.23 -23.91 9.00
C ALA A 221 7.76 -24.47 10.34
N GLY A 222 8.57 -23.69 11.05
CA GLY A 222 9.02 -24.06 12.39
C GLY A 222 7.87 -24.24 13.39
N VAL A 223 6.88 -23.34 13.37
CA VAL A 223 5.66 -23.51 14.18
C VAL A 223 4.92 -24.79 13.78
N GLY A 224 4.73 -25.04 12.48
CA GLY A 224 4.09 -26.28 11.99
C GLY A 224 4.79 -27.53 12.49
N ALA A 225 6.11 -27.60 12.35
CA ALA A 225 6.90 -28.75 12.80
C ALA A 225 6.81 -28.96 14.34
N LEU A 226 6.76 -27.89 15.11
CA LEU A 226 6.63 -27.99 16.58
C LEU A 226 5.25 -28.54 17.00
N PHE A 227 4.20 -28.13 16.37
CA PHE A 227 2.83 -28.56 16.70
C PHE A 227 2.46 -29.90 16.05
N GLY A 228 2.99 -30.24 14.86
CA GLY A 228 2.78 -31.50 14.20
C GLY A 228 3.36 -32.70 14.97
N THR A 229 4.40 -32.51 15.77
CA THR A 229 4.99 -33.58 16.62
C THR A 229 4.22 -33.81 17.92
N VAL A 230 3.25 -32.97 18.27
CA VAL A 230 2.50 -33.03 19.54
C VAL A 230 1.06 -33.52 19.33
N ALA A 231 0.59 -33.55 18.08
CA ALA A 231 -0.74 -34.05 17.70
C ALA A 231 -0.67 -35.49 17.21
#